data_9b1290698a3ffd026570a8783d1d2fac
#
_entry.id   9b1290698a3ffd026570a8783d1d2fac
#
_cell.length_a   1.000
_cell.length_b   1.000
_cell.length_c   1.000
_cell.angle_alpha   90.00
_cell.angle_beta   90.00
_cell.angle_gamma   90.00
#
_symmetry.space_group_name_H-M   'P 1'
#
loop_
_entity.id
_entity.type
_entity.pdbx_description
1 polymer ?
#
loop_
_entity_poly.entity_id
_entity_poly.type
_entity_poly.pdbx_seq_one_letter_code
_entity_poly.pdbx_strand_id
1 'polypeptide(L)'
;MAKAKTSITTENRSGSAADVAAKEQRTEMPLSDLHPFEGHPFKVLDDELMEQTVESIKQIGVVSPLIVRPDPEGGFEILSGHRRLHAAQLAGLETVPVIVKEMDDDAAIIFMVDSNLQRENILPSERAFSYKMKLEAMKHQGQRGDLTSDQVGQKSWAVNQLADDANESKTQVQRFIRLTNLIPEILNMVDEKKIAFNPAVELSYLKPSEQKEFLEAMDYAQASPSLSQAQRLKKLSQEGGCTLDAMCEVMNEIKKDELDHVTIKNEVLRKYFPKSYTPKQMQDTIIRLLEKWQRSKQRDMER
;
A
#
# COMPACT_ATOMS: atom_id res chain seq x y z
N MET A 1 54.88 49.66 -29.21
CA MET A 1 54.40 48.26 -29.36
C MET A 1 53.36 48.00 -28.29
N ALA A 2 52.08 48.14 -28.64
CA ALA A 2 50.97 47.97 -27.74
C ALA A 2 50.34 46.57 -27.95
N LYS A 3 50.28 45.75 -26.92
CA LYS A 3 49.56 44.45 -26.94
C LYS A 3 48.08 44.69 -26.67
N ALA A 4 47.22 44.34 -27.62
CA ALA A 4 45.82 44.26 -27.47
C ALA A 4 45.40 43.15 -26.53
N LYS A 5 44.60 43.44 -25.52
CA LYS A 5 43.91 42.44 -24.69
C LYS A 5 42.52 42.20 -25.26
N THR A 6 42.32 41.00 -25.79
CA THR A 6 40.99 40.51 -26.18
C THR A 6 40.25 40.07 -24.93
N SER A 7 39.17 40.77 -24.58
CA SER A 7 38.22 40.35 -23.52
C SER A 7 37.20 39.41 -24.11
N ILE A 8 37.20 38.14 -23.64
CA ILE A 8 36.18 37.15 -23.92
C ILE A 8 35.01 37.40 -22.96
N THR A 9 33.90 37.86 -23.48
CA THR A 9 32.64 37.98 -22.74
C THR A 9 31.99 36.61 -22.64
N THR A 10 32.03 36.01 -21.45
CA THR A 10 31.26 34.80 -21.10
C THR A 10 29.81 35.21 -20.90
N GLU A 11 28.96 34.94 -21.84
CA GLU A 11 27.50 35.02 -21.63
C GLU A 11 27.05 33.89 -20.68
N ASN A 12 26.66 34.33 -19.49
CA ASN A 12 26.06 33.49 -18.46
C ASN A 12 24.64 33.11 -18.90
N ARG A 13 24.44 31.86 -19.40
CA ARG A 13 23.12 31.27 -19.53
C ARG A 13 22.66 30.73 -18.19
N SER A 14 22.20 31.60 -17.32
CA SER A 14 21.38 31.24 -16.17
C SER A 14 19.92 31.35 -16.59
N GLY A 15 19.41 30.29 -17.27
CA GLY A 15 17.98 30.05 -17.33
C GLY A 15 17.49 29.73 -15.92
N SER A 16 16.79 30.69 -15.30
CA SER A 16 16.28 30.58 -13.94
C SER A 16 15.20 29.49 -13.93
N ALA A 17 15.19 28.68 -12.86
CA ALA A 17 14.14 27.72 -12.55
C ALA A 17 12.71 28.35 -12.52
N ALA A 18 12.62 29.67 -12.52
CA ALA A 18 11.39 30.44 -12.61
C ALA A 18 10.79 30.44 -14.03
N ASP A 19 11.59 30.26 -15.10
CA ASP A 19 11.08 30.23 -16.47
C ASP A 19 10.44 28.89 -16.88
N VAL A 20 10.70 27.80 -16.17
CA VAL A 20 10.08 26.50 -16.39
C VAL A 20 8.69 26.42 -15.70
N ALA A 21 8.44 27.23 -14.67
CA ALA A 21 7.14 27.33 -13.98
C ALA A 21 6.09 28.19 -14.75
N ALA A 22 6.46 28.84 -15.82
CA ALA A 22 5.68 29.92 -16.45
C ALA A 22 4.75 29.48 -17.59
N LYS A 23 4.42 28.16 -17.75
CA LYS A 23 3.47 27.73 -18.81
C LYS A 23 2.53 26.58 -18.44
N GLU A 24 2.21 26.37 -17.20
CA GLU A 24 1.08 25.53 -16.83
C GLU A 24 -0.20 26.38 -16.97
N GLN A 25 -0.74 26.49 -18.19
CA GLN A 25 -2.00 27.19 -18.42
C GLN A 25 -3.13 26.43 -17.77
N ARG A 26 -3.70 27.05 -16.75
CA ARG A 26 -4.95 26.60 -16.15
C ARG A 26 -6.09 26.85 -17.12
N THR A 27 -6.83 25.82 -17.50
CA THR A 27 -7.94 25.87 -18.45
C THR A 27 -9.19 25.27 -17.81
N GLU A 28 -10.35 25.88 -18.05
CA GLU A 28 -11.63 25.25 -17.68
C GLU A 28 -11.99 24.20 -18.71
N MET A 29 -12.35 23.00 -18.25
CA MET A 29 -12.66 21.86 -19.12
C MET A 29 -13.98 21.20 -18.69
N PRO A 30 -14.86 20.85 -19.66
CA PRO A 30 -16.08 20.11 -19.36
C PRO A 30 -15.77 18.76 -18.71
N LEU A 31 -16.61 18.34 -17.75
CA LEU A 31 -16.45 17.03 -17.13
C LEU A 31 -16.66 15.87 -18.11
N SER A 32 -17.44 16.12 -19.19
CA SER A 32 -17.70 15.15 -20.25
C SER A 32 -16.45 14.74 -21.03
N ASP A 33 -15.44 15.60 -21.05
CA ASP A 33 -14.21 15.41 -21.82
C ASP A 33 -13.12 14.72 -20.97
N LEU A 34 -13.42 14.48 -19.67
CA LEU A 34 -12.50 13.91 -18.69
C LEU A 34 -12.87 12.46 -18.36
N HIS A 35 -11.91 11.57 -18.42
CA HIS A 35 -12.08 10.19 -18.01
C HIS A 35 -10.93 9.73 -17.12
N PRO A 36 -11.18 8.71 -16.25
CA PRO A 36 -10.14 8.14 -15.41
C PRO A 36 -9.05 7.47 -16.24
N PHE A 37 -7.81 7.48 -15.73
CA PHE A 37 -6.71 6.69 -16.29
C PHE A 37 -7.04 5.20 -16.23
N GLU A 38 -6.82 4.49 -17.34
CA GLU A 38 -7.10 3.05 -17.41
C GLU A 38 -6.23 2.28 -16.41
N GLY A 39 -6.87 1.41 -15.63
CA GLY A 39 -6.16 0.63 -14.59
C GLY A 39 -5.70 1.45 -13.38
N HIS A 40 -6.25 2.64 -13.15
CA HIS A 40 -5.94 3.48 -11.99
C HIS A 40 -6.05 2.70 -10.67
N PRO A 41 -4.96 2.55 -9.89
CA PRO A 41 -4.93 1.65 -8.75
C PRO A 41 -5.61 2.20 -7.49
N PHE A 42 -5.80 3.53 -7.41
CA PHE A 42 -6.32 4.20 -6.21
C PHE A 42 -7.84 4.27 -6.24
N LYS A 43 -8.48 3.75 -5.20
CA LYS A 43 -9.94 3.76 -5.05
C LYS A 43 -10.44 5.16 -4.69
N VAL A 44 -11.54 5.57 -5.30
CA VAL A 44 -12.30 6.74 -4.87
C VAL A 44 -13.45 6.22 -4.01
N LEU A 45 -13.46 6.58 -2.72
CA LEU A 45 -14.45 6.14 -1.76
C LEU A 45 -15.41 7.30 -1.43
N ASP A 46 -16.70 6.97 -1.32
CA ASP A 46 -17.74 7.89 -0.83
C ASP A 46 -17.77 7.81 0.70
N ASP A 47 -16.76 8.42 1.31
CA ASP A 47 -16.56 8.52 2.74
C ASP A 47 -16.92 9.93 3.25
N GLU A 48 -16.93 10.12 4.57
CA GLU A 48 -17.20 11.44 5.19
C GLU A 48 -16.28 12.55 4.66
N LEU A 49 -15.02 12.21 4.32
CA LEU A 49 -14.10 13.16 3.71
C LEU A 49 -14.51 13.53 2.27
N MET A 50 -15.21 12.63 1.56
CA MET A 50 -15.78 12.94 0.25
C MET A 50 -16.93 13.92 0.39
N GLU A 51 -17.84 13.71 1.36
CA GLU A 51 -18.95 14.62 1.63
C GLU A 51 -18.45 16.04 1.96
N GLN A 52 -17.43 16.16 2.80
CA GLN A 52 -16.78 17.45 3.12
C GLN A 52 -16.15 18.09 1.87
N THR A 53 -15.55 17.28 1.00
CA THR A 53 -14.97 17.76 -0.26
C THR A 53 -16.05 18.27 -1.22
N VAL A 54 -17.17 17.56 -1.34
CA VAL A 54 -18.35 17.98 -2.14
C VAL A 54 -18.91 19.30 -1.62
N GLU A 55 -19.09 19.43 -0.30
CA GLU A 55 -19.62 20.66 0.28
C GLU A 55 -18.67 21.86 0.05
N SER A 56 -17.38 21.66 0.23
CA SER A 56 -16.36 22.67 -0.10
C SER A 56 -16.42 23.09 -1.57
N ILE A 57 -16.54 22.12 -2.50
CA ILE A 57 -16.61 22.38 -3.93
C ILE A 57 -17.90 23.14 -4.30
N LYS A 58 -19.03 22.84 -3.65
CA LYS A 58 -20.28 23.63 -3.86
C LYS A 58 -20.13 25.10 -3.45
N GLN A 59 -19.36 25.36 -2.40
CA GLN A 59 -19.19 26.72 -1.87
C GLN A 59 -18.18 27.57 -2.66
N ILE A 60 -17.03 27.00 -3.00
CA ILE A 60 -15.88 27.75 -3.57
C ILE A 60 -15.36 27.20 -4.90
N GLY A 61 -16.00 26.16 -5.44
CA GLY A 61 -15.52 25.47 -6.65
C GLY A 61 -14.26 24.64 -6.42
N VAL A 62 -13.70 24.10 -7.51
CA VAL A 62 -12.44 23.36 -7.49
C VAL A 62 -11.27 24.33 -7.49
N VAL A 63 -10.70 24.60 -6.31
CA VAL A 63 -9.59 25.56 -6.14
C VAL A 63 -8.30 25.03 -6.75
N SER A 64 -7.97 23.77 -6.49
CA SER A 64 -6.76 23.13 -6.99
C SER A 64 -7.04 22.39 -8.29
N PRO A 65 -6.41 22.74 -9.43
CA PRO A 65 -6.72 22.15 -10.73
C PRO A 65 -6.40 20.65 -10.77
N LEU A 66 -7.14 19.92 -11.61
CA LEU A 66 -6.81 18.55 -11.97
C LEU A 66 -5.61 18.55 -12.91
N ILE A 67 -4.85 17.46 -12.92
CA ILE A 67 -3.77 17.27 -13.89
C ILE A 67 -4.21 16.19 -14.86
N VAL A 68 -4.22 16.53 -16.15
CA VAL A 68 -4.72 15.68 -17.23
C VAL A 68 -3.71 15.60 -18.37
N ARG A 69 -3.83 14.59 -19.21
CA ARG A 69 -3.13 14.51 -20.51
C ARG A 69 -4.11 14.27 -21.64
N PRO A 70 -3.79 14.67 -22.90
CA PRO A 70 -4.57 14.26 -24.06
C PRO A 70 -4.56 12.73 -24.21
N ASP A 71 -5.73 12.15 -24.48
CA ASP A 71 -5.84 10.73 -24.82
C ASP A 71 -5.83 10.57 -26.35
N PRO A 72 -5.02 9.66 -26.92
CA PRO A 72 -5.03 9.34 -28.34
C PRO A 72 -6.40 8.90 -28.88
N GLU A 73 -7.24 8.28 -28.03
CA GLU A 73 -8.60 7.85 -28.39
C GLU A 73 -9.65 8.97 -28.30
N GLY A 74 -9.27 10.11 -27.76
CA GLY A 74 -10.09 11.32 -27.61
C GLY A 74 -10.40 11.67 -26.17
N GLY A 75 -10.57 12.97 -25.90
CA GLY A 75 -10.73 13.49 -24.53
C GLY A 75 -9.42 13.61 -23.79
N PHE A 76 -9.51 13.60 -22.45
CA PHE A 76 -8.35 13.78 -21.57
C PHE A 76 -8.39 12.79 -20.42
N GLU A 77 -7.29 12.06 -20.23
CA GLU A 77 -7.09 11.19 -19.08
C GLU A 77 -6.63 11.97 -17.85
N ILE A 78 -7.19 11.63 -16.69
CA ILE A 78 -6.86 12.27 -15.42
C ILE A 78 -5.68 11.54 -14.77
N LEU A 79 -4.59 12.25 -14.57
CA LEU A 79 -3.40 11.76 -13.88
C LEU A 79 -3.41 12.06 -12.39
N SER A 80 -4.02 13.19 -11.99
CA SER A 80 -4.16 13.56 -10.57
C SER A 80 -5.43 14.36 -10.34
N GLY A 81 -6.14 14.01 -9.25
CA GLY A 81 -7.37 14.72 -8.85
C GLY A 81 -8.65 13.92 -8.99
N HIS A 82 -8.63 12.59 -9.10
CA HIS A 82 -9.81 11.71 -9.22
C HIS A 82 -10.87 11.98 -8.15
N ARG A 83 -10.47 12.17 -6.87
CA ARG A 83 -11.42 12.54 -5.81
C ARG A 83 -12.09 13.90 -6.05
N ARG A 84 -11.33 14.88 -6.58
CA ARG A 84 -11.87 16.22 -6.91
C ARG A 84 -12.82 16.16 -8.09
N LEU A 85 -12.51 15.34 -9.11
CA LEU A 85 -13.43 15.10 -10.23
C LEU A 85 -14.73 14.49 -9.72
N HIS A 86 -14.64 13.40 -8.94
CA HIS A 86 -15.83 12.72 -8.40
C HIS A 86 -16.67 13.66 -7.54
N ALA A 87 -16.03 14.43 -6.66
CA ALA A 87 -16.70 15.42 -5.84
C ALA A 87 -17.35 16.57 -6.68
N ALA A 88 -16.72 16.99 -7.79
CA ALA A 88 -17.28 17.97 -8.71
C ALA A 88 -18.53 17.43 -9.43
N GLN A 89 -18.51 16.15 -9.83
CA GLN A 89 -19.68 15.45 -10.40
C GLN A 89 -20.84 15.42 -9.38
N LEU A 90 -20.56 15.01 -8.14
CA LEU A 90 -21.57 15.00 -7.04
C LEU A 90 -22.07 16.41 -6.69
N ALA A 91 -21.22 17.43 -6.85
CA ALA A 91 -21.59 18.82 -6.64
C ALA A 91 -22.42 19.41 -7.79
N GLY A 92 -22.52 18.72 -8.94
CA GLY A 92 -23.26 19.17 -10.13
C GLY A 92 -22.56 20.25 -10.94
N LEU A 93 -21.21 20.31 -10.91
CA LEU A 93 -20.45 21.22 -11.76
C LEU A 93 -20.44 20.71 -13.20
N GLU A 94 -20.43 21.63 -14.17
CA GLU A 94 -20.31 21.31 -15.59
C GLU A 94 -18.83 21.34 -16.06
N THR A 95 -18.00 22.18 -15.44
CA THR A 95 -16.59 22.35 -15.77
C THR A 95 -15.72 22.31 -14.53
N VAL A 96 -14.44 21.98 -14.73
CA VAL A 96 -13.42 22.02 -13.68
C VAL A 96 -12.11 22.60 -14.23
N PRO A 97 -11.31 23.26 -13.38
CA PRO A 97 -10.01 23.74 -13.78
C PRO A 97 -9.03 22.57 -13.94
N VAL A 98 -8.32 22.54 -15.05
CA VAL A 98 -7.33 21.53 -15.38
C VAL A 98 -5.98 22.16 -15.77
N ILE A 99 -4.92 21.40 -15.61
CA ILE A 99 -3.59 21.64 -16.19
C ILE A 99 -3.33 20.49 -17.15
N VAL A 100 -3.17 20.79 -18.43
CA VAL A 100 -2.87 19.80 -19.47
C VAL A 100 -1.35 19.61 -19.52
N LYS A 101 -0.91 18.35 -19.40
CA LYS A 101 0.50 17.94 -19.54
C LYS A 101 0.62 16.93 -20.67
N GLU A 102 1.45 17.22 -21.64
CA GLU A 102 1.79 16.25 -22.69
C GLU A 102 2.86 15.30 -22.17
N MET A 103 2.55 14.00 -22.12
CA MET A 103 3.48 12.95 -21.73
C MET A 103 3.06 11.60 -22.30
N ASP A 104 4.04 10.72 -22.49
CA ASP A 104 3.78 9.35 -22.94
C ASP A 104 3.20 8.49 -21.79
N ASP A 105 2.78 7.26 -22.10
CA ASP A 105 2.11 6.36 -21.13
C ASP A 105 2.99 6.03 -19.93
N ASP A 106 4.27 5.75 -20.16
CA ASP A 106 5.20 5.40 -19.08
C ASP A 106 5.41 6.60 -18.15
N ALA A 107 5.58 7.81 -18.69
CA ALA A 107 5.71 9.03 -17.90
C ALA A 107 4.42 9.37 -17.15
N ALA A 108 3.26 9.13 -17.75
CA ALA A 108 1.96 9.33 -17.13
C ALA A 108 1.74 8.39 -15.95
N ILE A 109 2.08 7.11 -16.09
CA ILE A 109 2.02 6.12 -15.00
C ILE A 109 2.93 6.55 -13.84
N ILE A 110 4.19 6.90 -14.11
CA ILE A 110 5.14 7.32 -13.09
C ILE A 110 4.62 8.57 -12.37
N PHE A 111 4.16 9.57 -13.12
CA PHE A 111 3.60 10.80 -12.56
C PHE A 111 2.38 10.54 -11.67
N MET A 112 1.43 9.72 -12.14
CA MET A 112 0.22 9.35 -11.41
C MET A 112 0.58 8.63 -10.11
N VAL A 113 1.48 7.65 -10.14
CA VAL A 113 1.90 6.92 -8.95
C VAL A 113 2.60 7.84 -7.96
N ASP A 114 3.56 8.66 -8.40
CA ASP A 114 4.31 9.55 -7.52
C ASP A 114 3.43 10.60 -6.85
N SER A 115 2.44 11.14 -7.58
CA SER A 115 1.47 12.09 -7.01
C SER A 115 0.56 11.50 -5.93
N ASN A 116 0.41 10.18 -5.90
CA ASN A 116 -0.47 9.48 -4.96
C ASN A 116 0.29 8.76 -3.83
N LEU A 117 1.57 8.34 -4.04
CA LEU A 117 2.37 7.67 -3.01
C LEU A 117 2.66 8.54 -1.78
N GLN A 118 2.49 9.85 -1.88
CA GLN A 118 2.68 10.79 -0.76
C GLN A 118 1.44 10.90 0.15
N ARG A 119 0.35 10.17 -0.14
CA ARG A 119 -0.84 10.16 0.72
C ARG A 119 -0.55 9.41 2.02
N GLU A 120 -1.05 9.91 3.14
CA GLU A 120 -0.88 9.29 4.46
C GLU A 120 -1.53 7.90 4.58
N ASN A 121 -2.68 7.71 3.92
CA ASN A 121 -3.49 6.49 4.00
C ASN A 121 -3.65 5.84 2.62
N ILE A 122 -2.70 4.99 2.24
CA ILE A 122 -2.75 4.17 1.02
C ILE A 122 -3.04 2.73 1.44
N LEU A 123 -4.05 2.11 0.82
CA LEU A 123 -4.36 0.71 1.06
C LEU A 123 -3.22 -0.21 0.58
N PRO A 124 -3.00 -1.36 1.23
CA PRO A 124 -2.01 -2.34 0.79
C PRO A 124 -2.16 -2.75 -0.68
N SER A 125 -3.39 -2.94 -1.16
CA SER A 125 -3.69 -3.24 -2.56
C SER A 125 -3.29 -2.11 -3.49
N GLU A 126 -3.65 -0.87 -3.17
CA GLU A 126 -3.30 0.32 -3.96
C GLU A 126 -1.79 0.48 -4.09
N ARG A 127 -1.06 0.32 -2.97
CA ARG A 127 0.40 0.38 -2.96
C ARG A 127 1.02 -0.74 -3.80
N ALA A 128 0.46 -1.96 -3.72
CA ALA A 128 0.93 -3.11 -4.48
C ALA A 128 0.82 -2.89 -6.00
N PHE A 129 -0.35 -2.47 -6.48
CA PHE A 129 -0.56 -2.19 -7.90
C PHE A 129 0.22 -0.97 -8.38
N SER A 130 0.31 0.09 -7.57
CA SER A 130 1.11 1.29 -7.89
C SER A 130 2.59 0.94 -8.09
N TYR A 131 3.18 0.16 -7.19
CA TYR A 131 4.56 -0.27 -7.33
C TYR A 131 4.77 -1.17 -8.55
N LYS A 132 3.84 -2.07 -8.84
CA LYS A 132 3.88 -2.90 -10.03
C LYS A 132 3.87 -2.06 -11.30
N MET A 133 2.89 -1.15 -11.42
CA MET A 133 2.75 -0.27 -12.60
C MET A 133 3.98 0.63 -12.80
N LYS A 134 4.43 1.31 -11.73
CA LYS A 134 5.63 2.18 -11.82
C LYS A 134 6.86 1.38 -12.21
N LEU A 135 7.06 0.18 -11.65
CA LEU A 135 8.19 -0.68 -12.00
C LEU A 135 8.15 -1.13 -13.46
N GLU A 136 6.98 -1.43 -14.00
CA GLU A 136 6.80 -1.80 -15.41
C GLU A 136 7.09 -0.61 -16.33
N ALA A 137 6.56 0.57 -16.03
CA ALA A 137 6.82 1.79 -16.79
C ALA A 137 8.31 2.18 -16.79
N MET A 138 8.98 2.12 -15.63
CA MET A 138 10.42 2.40 -15.53
C MET A 138 11.26 1.44 -16.36
N LYS A 139 10.88 0.15 -16.46
CA LYS A 139 11.57 -0.82 -17.30
C LYS A 139 11.41 -0.50 -18.79
N HIS A 140 10.20 -0.09 -19.22
CA HIS A 140 9.94 0.29 -20.60
C HIS A 140 10.76 1.51 -21.01
N GLN A 141 10.85 2.53 -20.15
CA GLN A 141 11.68 3.71 -20.40
C GLN A 141 13.17 3.36 -20.48
N GLY A 142 13.66 2.47 -19.60
CA GLY A 142 15.04 2.00 -19.63
C GLY A 142 15.40 1.22 -20.92
N GLN A 143 14.46 0.46 -21.48
CA GLN A 143 14.66 -0.24 -22.76
C GLN A 143 14.74 0.68 -23.97
N ARG A 144 14.07 1.84 -23.93
CA ARG A 144 14.13 2.85 -25.02
C ARG A 144 15.45 3.63 -25.02
N GLY A 145 16.12 3.71 -23.85
CA GLY A 145 17.34 4.51 -23.69
C GLY A 145 18.66 3.80 -23.97
N ASP A 146 18.71 2.47 -23.93
CA ASP A 146 19.97 1.73 -24.03
C ASP A 146 19.80 0.34 -24.70
N LEU A 147 20.17 0.26 -25.96
CA LEU A 147 20.13 -1.00 -26.75
C LEU A 147 21.24 -2.00 -26.39
N THR A 148 22.10 -1.70 -25.40
CA THR A 148 23.31 -2.47 -25.09
C THR A 148 23.43 -2.98 -23.66
N SER A 149 22.49 -2.69 -22.76
CA SER A 149 22.55 -3.10 -21.35
C SER A 149 21.86 -4.43 -21.06
N ASP A 150 22.52 -5.29 -20.28
CA ASP A 150 21.98 -6.56 -19.78
C ASP A 150 20.64 -6.38 -19.03
N GLN A 151 19.61 -7.13 -19.45
CA GLN A 151 18.26 -7.10 -18.87
C GLN A 151 18.23 -7.33 -17.34
N VAL A 152 19.22 -8.01 -16.78
CA VAL A 152 19.36 -8.28 -15.35
C VAL A 152 19.78 -7.02 -14.58
N GLY A 153 20.67 -6.22 -15.16
CA GLY A 153 21.10 -4.95 -14.56
C GLY A 153 20.00 -3.90 -14.49
N GLN A 154 19.21 -3.77 -15.55
CA GLN A 154 18.08 -2.82 -15.62
C GLN A 154 16.98 -3.14 -14.63
N LYS A 155 16.62 -4.43 -14.47
CA LYS A 155 15.60 -4.87 -13.51
C LYS A 155 16.01 -4.56 -12.06
N SER A 156 17.28 -4.75 -11.72
CA SER A 156 17.81 -4.42 -10.39
C SER A 156 17.84 -2.92 -10.14
N TRP A 157 18.19 -2.12 -11.15
CA TRP A 157 18.21 -0.65 -11.05
C TRP A 157 16.82 -0.09 -10.82
N ALA A 158 15.81 -0.46 -11.61
CA ALA A 158 14.45 0.05 -11.48
C ALA A 158 13.83 -0.25 -10.10
N VAL A 159 14.07 -1.46 -9.54
CA VAL A 159 13.61 -1.79 -8.17
C VAL A 159 14.34 -0.94 -7.13
N ASN A 160 15.63 -0.65 -7.32
CA ASN A 160 16.39 0.18 -6.40
C ASN A 160 15.86 1.61 -6.38
N GLN A 161 15.68 2.20 -7.57
CA GLN A 161 15.17 3.55 -7.69
C GLN A 161 13.75 3.67 -7.12
N LEU A 162 12.86 2.71 -7.42
CA LEU A 162 11.52 2.69 -6.84
C LEU A 162 11.55 2.61 -5.31
N ALA A 163 12.47 1.83 -4.73
CA ALA A 163 12.63 1.71 -3.29
C ALA A 163 13.12 3.02 -2.66
N ASP A 164 14.09 3.68 -3.30
CA ASP A 164 14.62 4.97 -2.87
C ASP A 164 13.53 6.07 -2.96
N ASP A 165 12.78 6.14 -4.07
CA ASP A 165 11.68 7.08 -4.27
C ASP A 165 10.56 6.90 -3.22
N ALA A 166 10.26 5.66 -2.86
CA ALA A 166 9.23 5.32 -1.88
C ALA A 166 9.74 5.39 -0.42
N ASN A 167 11.02 5.63 -0.20
CA ASN A 167 11.68 5.55 1.11
C ASN A 167 11.43 4.21 1.82
N GLU A 168 11.49 3.12 1.05
CA GLU A 168 11.29 1.75 1.52
C GLU A 168 12.48 0.85 1.14
N SER A 169 12.57 -0.34 1.76
CA SER A 169 13.55 -1.33 1.34
C SER A 169 13.10 -2.05 0.06
N LYS A 170 14.06 -2.48 -0.78
CA LYS A 170 13.80 -3.31 -1.97
C LYS A 170 12.92 -4.54 -1.66
N THR A 171 13.21 -5.19 -0.53
CA THR A 171 12.45 -6.35 -0.06
C THR A 171 11.01 -5.98 0.21
N GLN A 172 10.76 -4.82 0.83
CA GLN A 172 9.41 -4.36 1.12
C GLN A 172 8.63 -4.04 -0.16
N VAL A 173 9.25 -3.33 -1.12
CA VAL A 173 8.66 -3.07 -2.45
C VAL A 173 8.28 -4.38 -3.14
N GLN A 174 9.19 -5.36 -3.18
CA GLN A 174 8.92 -6.68 -3.78
C GLN A 174 7.77 -7.42 -3.08
N ARG A 175 7.67 -7.30 -1.75
CA ARG A 175 6.58 -7.91 -0.97
C ARG A 175 5.24 -7.26 -1.26
N PHE A 176 5.18 -5.92 -1.43
CA PHE A 176 3.97 -5.25 -1.89
C PHE A 176 3.58 -5.72 -3.29
N ILE A 177 4.50 -5.68 -4.25
CA ILE A 177 4.24 -6.16 -5.62
C ILE A 177 3.73 -7.60 -5.60
N ARG A 178 4.24 -8.44 -4.70
CA ARG A 178 3.80 -9.83 -4.58
C ARG A 178 2.30 -9.95 -4.24
N LEU A 179 1.72 -9.02 -3.49
CA LEU A 179 0.29 -9.02 -3.17
C LEU A 179 -0.61 -8.96 -4.41
N THR A 180 -0.12 -8.44 -5.54
CA THR A 180 -0.90 -8.43 -6.81
C THR A 180 -1.20 -9.82 -7.38
N ASN A 181 -0.60 -10.89 -6.82
CA ASN A 181 -0.90 -12.27 -7.18
C ASN A 181 -2.03 -12.88 -6.32
N LEU A 182 -2.56 -12.14 -5.36
CA LEU A 182 -3.73 -12.57 -4.60
C LEU A 182 -5.00 -12.38 -5.41
N ILE A 183 -5.97 -13.28 -5.21
CA ILE A 183 -7.31 -13.07 -5.74
C ILE A 183 -7.97 -11.86 -5.07
N PRO A 184 -8.91 -11.17 -5.74
CA PRO A 184 -9.50 -9.93 -5.22
C PRO A 184 -10.10 -10.05 -3.83
N GLU A 185 -10.71 -11.20 -3.51
CA GLU A 185 -11.35 -11.47 -2.23
C GLU A 185 -10.33 -11.44 -1.07
N ILE A 186 -9.19 -12.14 -1.22
CA ILE A 186 -8.12 -12.14 -0.21
C ILE A 186 -7.47 -10.76 -0.11
N LEU A 187 -7.25 -10.11 -1.24
CA LEU A 187 -6.64 -8.78 -1.27
C LEU A 187 -7.52 -7.74 -0.56
N ASN A 188 -8.84 -7.81 -0.73
CA ASN A 188 -9.78 -6.97 0.02
C ASN A 188 -9.71 -7.25 1.53
N MET A 189 -9.57 -8.51 1.94
CA MET A 189 -9.38 -8.85 3.35
C MET A 189 -8.08 -8.27 3.95
N VAL A 190 -7.04 -8.11 3.12
CA VAL A 190 -5.79 -7.42 3.55
C VAL A 190 -6.05 -5.92 3.74
N ASP A 191 -6.78 -5.28 2.83
CA ASP A 191 -7.16 -3.88 2.92
C ASP A 191 -8.02 -3.61 4.17
N GLU A 192 -8.94 -4.53 4.50
CA GLU A 192 -9.79 -4.50 5.68
C GLU A 192 -9.07 -4.90 6.98
N LYS A 193 -7.78 -5.23 6.92
CA LYS A 193 -6.96 -5.70 8.05
C LYS A 193 -7.46 -7.02 8.68
N LYS A 194 -8.31 -7.79 7.98
CA LYS A 194 -8.73 -9.13 8.39
C LYS A 194 -7.59 -10.14 8.25
N ILE A 195 -6.76 -9.98 7.22
CA ILE A 195 -5.52 -10.74 7.02
C ILE A 195 -4.34 -9.77 7.15
N ALA A 196 -3.37 -10.10 7.99
CA ALA A 196 -2.19 -9.27 8.17
C ALA A 196 -1.27 -9.33 6.94
N PHE A 197 -0.48 -8.28 6.69
CA PHE A 197 0.39 -8.14 5.53
C PHE A 197 1.35 -9.33 5.34
N ASN A 198 2.03 -9.76 6.41
CA ASN A 198 3.02 -10.83 6.31
C ASN A 198 2.41 -12.19 5.91
N PRO A 199 1.34 -12.68 6.55
CA PRO A 199 0.61 -13.86 6.06
C PRO A 199 0.13 -13.72 4.61
N ALA A 200 -0.40 -12.55 4.22
CA ALA A 200 -0.87 -12.31 2.86
C ALA A 200 0.23 -12.46 1.79
N VAL A 201 1.44 -11.98 2.09
CA VAL A 201 2.61 -12.19 1.21
C VAL A 201 2.91 -13.68 1.02
N GLU A 202 2.82 -14.50 2.07
CA GLU A 202 3.03 -15.95 1.96
C GLU A 202 1.88 -16.64 1.18
N LEU A 203 0.64 -16.23 1.41
CA LEU A 203 -0.53 -16.74 0.66
C LEU A 203 -0.48 -16.41 -0.83
N SER A 204 0.18 -15.32 -1.23
CA SER A 204 0.34 -14.94 -2.64
C SER A 204 1.20 -15.92 -3.46
N TYR A 205 1.81 -16.92 -2.82
CA TYR A 205 2.52 -18.01 -3.47
C TYR A 205 1.61 -19.21 -3.83
N LEU A 206 0.40 -19.25 -3.30
CA LEU A 206 -0.61 -20.26 -3.64
C LEU A 206 -1.15 -20.00 -5.06
N LYS A 207 -1.55 -21.07 -5.74
CA LYS A 207 -2.23 -20.95 -7.04
C LYS A 207 -3.63 -20.31 -6.87
N PRO A 208 -4.19 -19.65 -7.89
CA PRO A 208 -5.51 -19.02 -7.76
C PRO A 208 -6.63 -19.99 -7.34
N SER A 209 -6.59 -21.28 -7.74
CA SER A 209 -7.52 -22.30 -7.27
C SER A 209 -7.35 -22.60 -5.79
N GLU A 210 -6.10 -22.76 -5.33
CA GLU A 210 -5.77 -23.01 -3.92
C GLU A 210 -6.15 -21.81 -3.04
N GLN A 211 -6.04 -20.57 -3.55
CA GLN A 211 -6.49 -19.38 -2.84
C GLN A 211 -8.01 -19.36 -2.61
N LYS A 212 -8.81 -19.88 -3.56
CA LYS A 212 -10.26 -20.03 -3.38
C LYS A 212 -10.59 -21.07 -2.32
N GLU A 213 -9.95 -22.26 -2.38
CA GLU A 213 -10.09 -23.29 -1.35
C GLU A 213 -9.64 -22.79 0.03
N PHE A 214 -8.62 -21.96 0.09
CA PHE A 214 -8.18 -21.33 1.33
C PHE A 214 -9.25 -20.43 1.96
N LEU A 215 -10.07 -19.71 1.18
CA LEU A 215 -11.20 -18.94 1.72
C LEU A 215 -12.21 -19.85 2.39
N GLU A 216 -12.49 -21.01 1.82
CA GLU A 216 -13.39 -22.01 2.42
C GLU A 216 -12.80 -22.57 3.73
N ALA A 217 -11.50 -22.89 3.75
CA ALA A 217 -10.81 -23.34 4.96
C ALA A 217 -10.79 -22.27 6.06
N MET A 218 -10.63 -20.99 5.68
CA MET A 218 -10.65 -19.87 6.61
C MET A 218 -12.05 -19.65 7.20
N ASP A 219 -13.10 -19.79 6.37
CA ASP A 219 -14.48 -19.71 6.84
C ASP A 219 -14.82 -20.88 7.78
N TYR A 220 -14.39 -22.10 7.44
CA TYR A 220 -14.57 -23.27 8.31
C TYR A 220 -13.88 -23.09 9.69
N ALA A 221 -12.66 -22.58 9.71
CA ALA A 221 -11.89 -22.36 10.94
C ALA A 221 -12.33 -21.10 11.72
N GLN A 222 -13.15 -20.22 11.12
CA GLN A 222 -13.57 -18.93 11.67
C GLN A 222 -12.37 -18.10 12.21
N ALA A 223 -11.22 -18.21 11.56
CA ALA A 223 -9.98 -17.61 12.01
C ALA A 223 -9.12 -17.11 10.85
N SER A 224 -8.42 -16.00 11.06
CA SER A 224 -7.41 -15.50 10.12
C SER A 224 -6.08 -16.25 10.30
N PRO A 225 -5.32 -16.49 9.21
CA PRO A 225 -4.08 -17.24 9.28
C PRO A 225 -2.99 -16.47 10.04
N SER A 226 -2.24 -17.17 10.87
CA SER A 226 -0.97 -16.71 11.39
C SER A 226 0.12 -16.78 10.32
N LEU A 227 1.24 -16.09 10.54
CA LEU A 227 2.39 -16.18 9.62
C LEU A 227 2.91 -17.63 9.48
N SER A 228 2.96 -18.38 10.56
CA SER A 228 3.40 -19.79 10.57
C SER A 228 2.47 -20.67 9.73
N GLN A 229 1.14 -20.50 9.88
CA GLN A 229 0.15 -21.23 9.08
C GLN A 229 0.29 -20.87 7.59
N ALA A 230 0.40 -19.59 7.25
CA ALA A 230 0.57 -19.15 5.87
C ALA A 230 1.87 -19.70 5.22
N GLN A 231 2.97 -19.76 5.96
CA GLN A 231 4.22 -20.37 5.50
C GLN A 231 4.08 -21.88 5.26
N ARG A 232 3.35 -22.59 6.08
CA ARG A 232 3.08 -24.01 5.90
C ARG A 232 2.16 -24.27 4.70
N LEU A 233 1.12 -23.48 4.52
CA LEU A 233 0.25 -23.52 3.33
C LEU A 233 1.06 -23.30 2.04
N LYS A 234 1.94 -22.30 2.03
CA LYS A 234 2.88 -22.07 0.92
C LYS A 234 3.75 -23.30 0.65
N LYS A 235 4.31 -23.93 1.67
CA LYS A 235 5.11 -25.14 1.52
C LYS A 235 4.29 -26.30 0.95
N LEU A 236 3.08 -26.53 1.45
CA LEU A 236 2.15 -27.52 0.91
C LEU A 236 1.81 -27.28 -0.57
N SER A 237 1.59 -26.00 -0.97
CA SER A 237 1.37 -25.63 -2.37
C SER A 237 2.58 -25.96 -3.24
N GLN A 238 3.80 -25.68 -2.78
CA GLN A 238 5.04 -26.00 -3.49
C GLN A 238 5.28 -27.50 -3.65
N GLU A 239 4.87 -28.32 -2.68
CA GLU A 239 4.97 -29.78 -2.67
C GLU A 239 3.79 -30.44 -3.38
N GLY A 240 2.79 -29.69 -3.82
CA GLY A 240 1.59 -30.21 -4.52
C GLY A 240 0.56 -30.86 -3.60
N GLY A 241 0.69 -30.71 -2.28
CA GLY A 241 -0.20 -31.28 -1.26
C GLY A 241 -1.21 -30.29 -0.67
N CYS A 242 -1.42 -29.13 -1.29
CA CYS A 242 -2.28 -28.06 -0.76
C CYS A 242 -3.76 -28.32 -1.13
N THR A 243 -4.37 -29.30 -0.46
CA THR A 243 -5.80 -29.64 -0.58
C THR A 243 -6.62 -28.91 0.48
N LEU A 244 -7.94 -28.80 0.26
CA LEU A 244 -8.86 -28.19 1.23
C LEU A 244 -8.73 -28.84 2.63
N ASP A 245 -8.68 -30.19 2.70
CA ASP A 245 -8.54 -30.91 3.96
C ASP A 245 -7.24 -30.55 4.70
N ALA A 246 -6.11 -30.51 3.97
CA ALA A 246 -4.82 -30.10 4.53
C ALA A 246 -4.83 -28.63 4.99
N MET A 247 -5.52 -27.75 4.26
CA MET A 247 -5.71 -26.36 4.68
C MET A 247 -6.53 -26.25 5.96
N CYS A 248 -7.63 -27.01 6.06
CA CYS A 248 -8.46 -27.07 7.26
C CYS A 248 -7.67 -27.60 8.47
N GLU A 249 -6.83 -28.62 8.29
CA GLU A 249 -5.95 -29.12 9.37
C GLU A 249 -5.01 -28.02 9.86
N VAL A 250 -4.32 -27.33 8.93
CA VAL A 250 -3.41 -26.23 9.27
C VAL A 250 -4.13 -25.09 9.97
N MET A 251 -5.33 -24.71 9.49
CA MET A 251 -6.10 -23.59 10.05
C MET A 251 -6.71 -23.89 11.42
N ASN A 252 -7.11 -25.15 11.69
CA ASN A 252 -7.70 -25.57 12.95
C ASN A 252 -6.67 -25.80 14.07
N GLU A 253 -5.36 -25.77 13.77
CA GLU A 253 -4.36 -25.90 14.82
C GLU A 253 -4.46 -24.75 15.83
N ILE A 254 -4.57 -25.10 17.09
CA ILE A 254 -4.55 -24.14 18.20
C ILE A 254 -3.21 -23.40 18.17
N LYS A 255 -3.24 -22.09 18.07
CA LYS A 255 -2.03 -21.26 18.07
C LYS A 255 -1.23 -21.56 19.34
N LYS A 256 0.06 -21.90 19.22
CA LYS A 256 0.93 -22.16 20.36
C LYS A 256 0.90 -21.04 21.40
N ASP A 257 0.76 -19.79 20.98
CA ASP A 257 0.67 -18.62 21.85
C ASP A 257 -0.58 -18.61 22.74
N GLU A 258 -1.67 -19.30 22.35
CA GLU A 258 -2.86 -19.42 23.20
C GLU A 258 -2.72 -20.51 24.28
N LEU A 259 -1.83 -21.50 24.06
CA LEU A 259 -1.57 -22.59 25.01
C LEU A 259 -0.48 -22.25 26.03
N ASP A 260 0.49 -21.42 25.62
CA ASP A 260 1.71 -21.21 26.42
C ASP A 260 1.71 -19.88 27.20
N HIS A 261 0.77 -18.94 26.93
CA HIS A 261 0.80 -17.62 27.56
C HIS A 261 -0.57 -17.16 28.03
N VAL A 262 -0.67 -16.93 29.34
CA VAL A 262 -1.80 -16.19 29.92
C VAL A 262 -1.39 -14.72 30.03
N THR A 263 -1.96 -13.86 29.16
CA THR A 263 -1.69 -12.42 29.23
C THR A 263 -2.78 -11.71 30.01
N ILE A 264 -2.42 -11.12 31.15
CA ILE A 264 -3.34 -10.31 31.95
C ILE A 264 -3.00 -8.83 31.70
N LYS A 265 -3.98 -8.03 31.22
CA LYS A 265 -3.77 -6.59 30.99
C LYS A 265 -3.37 -5.88 32.30
N ASN A 266 -2.41 -4.97 32.23
CA ASN A 266 -1.95 -4.18 33.36
C ASN A 266 -3.07 -3.45 34.11
N GLU A 267 -4.10 -2.97 33.41
CA GLU A 267 -5.28 -2.32 34.00
C GLU A 267 -6.03 -3.25 34.96
N VAL A 268 -6.11 -4.54 34.64
CA VAL A 268 -6.74 -5.55 35.51
C VAL A 268 -5.87 -5.83 36.73
N LEU A 269 -4.56 -6.01 36.55
CA LEU A 269 -3.61 -6.23 37.64
C LEU A 269 -3.55 -5.04 38.57
N ARG A 270 -3.63 -3.80 38.05
CA ARG A 270 -3.61 -2.57 38.88
C ARG A 270 -4.81 -2.41 39.83
N LYS A 271 -5.90 -3.17 39.64
CA LYS A 271 -7.00 -3.24 40.60
C LYS A 271 -6.62 -3.97 41.91
N TYR A 272 -5.64 -4.88 41.84
CA TYR A 272 -5.26 -5.76 42.96
C TYR A 272 -3.89 -5.42 43.53
N PHE A 273 -3.03 -4.69 42.82
CA PHE A 273 -1.69 -4.35 43.21
C PHE A 273 -1.49 -2.85 43.44
N PRO A 274 -0.74 -2.41 44.46
CA PRO A 274 -0.39 -1.03 44.71
C PRO A 274 0.35 -0.41 43.48
N LYS A 275 0.20 0.91 43.26
CA LYS A 275 0.85 1.63 42.18
C LYS A 275 2.39 1.55 42.19
N SER A 276 2.98 1.31 43.37
CA SER A 276 4.43 1.17 43.57
C SER A 276 5.01 -0.18 43.13
N TYR A 277 4.15 -1.18 42.84
CA TYR A 277 4.64 -2.50 42.41
C TYR A 277 5.11 -2.47 40.96
N THR A 278 6.33 -3.00 40.75
CA THR A 278 6.87 -3.21 39.39
C THR A 278 6.20 -4.45 38.77
N PRO A 279 6.18 -4.57 37.41
CA PRO A 279 5.66 -5.77 36.74
C PRO A 279 6.27 -7.08 37.26
N LYS A 280 7.57 -7.09 37.58
CA LYS A 280 8.26 -8.25 38.15
C LYS A 280 7.75 -8.61 39.54
N GLN A 281 7.55 -7.62 40.41
CA GLN A 281 6.99 -7.86 41.76
C GLN A 281 5.55 -8.36 41.70
N MET A 282 4.74 -7.90 40.75
CA MET A 282 3.39 -8.44 40.54
C MET A 282 3.45 -9.90 40.09
N GLN A 283 4.32 -10.24 39.15
CA GLN A 283 4.52 -11.61 38.66
C GLN A 283 4.96 -12.54 39.78
N ASP A 284 5.99 -12.17 40.57
CA ASP A 284 6.51 -12.96 41.69
C ASP A 284 5.42 -13.19 42.75
N THR A 285 4.57 -12.20 43.00
CA THR A 285 3.46 -12.31 43.94
C THR A 285 2.39 -13.28 43.44
N ILE A 286 2.04 -13.21 42.16
CA ILE A 286 1.07 -14.12 41.51
C ILE A 286 1.57 -15.55 41.59
N ILE A 287 2.84 -15.81 41.25
CA ILE A 287 3.44 -17.16 41.30
C ILE A 287 3.36 -17.71 42.73
N ARG A 288 3.71 -16.90 43.73
CA ARG A 288 3.66 -17.31 45.15
C ARG A 288 2.24 -17.65 45.62
N LEU A 289 1.24 -16.91 45.15
CA LEU A 289 -0.17 -17.17 45.44
C LEU A 289 -0.65 -18.47 44.78
N LEU A 290 -0.25 -18.72 43.55
CA LEU A 290 -0.58 -19.95 42.80
C LEU A 290 0.07 -21.18 43.45
N GLU A 291 1.33 -21.11 43.89
CA GLU A 291 1.99 -22.18 44.65
C GLU A 291 1.27 -22.49 45.97
N LYS A 292 0.87 -21.46 46.71
CA LYS A 292 0.10 -21.64 47.96
C LYS A 292 -1.26 -22.28 47.68
N TRP A 293 -1.96 -21.85 46.65
CA TRP A 293 -3.24 -22.44 46.23
C TRP A 293 -3.07 -23.91 45.81
N GLN A 294 -2.04 -24.25 45.04
CA GLN A 294 -1.75 -25.62 44.63
C GLN A 294 -1.51 -26.55 45.84
N ARG A 295 -0.71 -26.11 46.82
CA ARG A 295 -0.47 -26.85 48.07
C ARG A 295 -1.74 -27.04 48.88
N SER A 296 -2.64 -26.04 48.90
CA SER A 296 -3.93 -26.16 49.57
C SER A 296 -4.80 -27.23 48.91
N LYS A 297 -4.91 -27.17 47.55
CA LYS A 297 -5.69 -28.12 46.78
C LYS A 297 -5.21 -29.57 46.91
N GLN A 298 -3.89 -29.80 46.99
CA GLN A 298 -3.33 -31.14 47.23
C GLN A 298 -3.73 -31.69 48.61
N ARG A 299 -3.70 -30.86 49.67
CA ARG A 299 -4.12 -31.28 51.04
C ARG A 299 -5.61 -31.59 51.12
N ASP A 300 -6.44 -30.91 50.33
CA ASP A 300 -7.89 -31.15 50.29
C ASP A 300 -8.24 -32.43 49.50
N MET A 301 -7.37 -32.88 48.58
CA MET A 301 -7.52 -34.15 47.85
C MET A 301 -6.98 -35.37 48.64
N GLU A 302 -6.12 -35.15 49.63
CA GLU A 302 -5.57 -36.22 50.52
C GLU A 302 -6.42 -36.44 51.77
N ARG A 303 -7.51 -35.67 51.94
CA ARG A 303 -8.50 -35.86 53.04
C ARG A 303 -9.77 -36.50 52.49
#